data_6e0a1ced27fcd6d358daaf9707b586e4
#
_entry.id   6e0a1ced27fcd6d358daaf9707b586e4
#
_cell.length_a   1.000
_cell.length_b   1.000
_cell.length_c   1.000
_cell.angle_alpha   90.00
_cell.angle_beta   90.00
_cell.angle_gamma   90.00
#
_symmetry.space_group_name_H-M   'P 1'
#
loop_
_entity.id
_entity.type
_entity.pdbx_description
1 polymer ?
#
loop_
_entity_poly.entity_id
_entity_poly.type
_entity_poly.pdbx_seq_one_letter_code
_entity_poly.pdbx_strand_id
1 'polypeptide(L)'
;MRLVPNSFFKRISEHDFAGEVVDTNGEPRFKVGDQVFGAISLGESFRSGQGALAQYAYVSAKTVTHRPEDISPIEASGIAIVAMTAYTALYQVGKLEAGQRIFINGGTTSVGIYAIQFAKALGCKVYASASGKNEEFLKSLGVDEVRIHQTQP
;
A
#
# COMPACT_ATOMS: atom_id res chain seq x y z
N MET A 1 5.50 15.40 -34.27
CA MET A 1 4.94 15.33 -32.89
C MET A 1 3.53 14.74 -33.00
N ARG A 2 3.31 13.48 -32.65
CA ARG A 2 1.96 12.88 -32.64
C ARG A 2 1.27 13.33 -31.37
N LEU A 3 0.21 14.10 -31.48
CA LEU A 3 -0.64 14.43 -30.33
C LEU A 3 -1.32 13.14 -29.87
N VAL A 4 -1.12 12.78 -28.63
CA VAL A 4 -1.83 11.67 -27.97
C VAL A 4 -3.32 12.07 -27.92
N PRO A 5 -4.26 11.22 -28.34
CA PRO A 5 -5.68 11.57 -28.33
C PRO A 5 -6.13 11.98 -26.92
N ASN A 6 -6.99 13.00 -26.84
CA ASN A 6 -7.54 13.53 -25.59
C ASN A 6 -8.24 12.48 -24.68
N SER A 7 -8.58 11.33 -25.21
CA SER A 7 -9.13 10.19 -24.46
C SER A 7 -8.14 9.59 -23.42
N PHE A 8 -6.85 9.81 -23.60
CA PHE A 8 -5.82 9.36 -22.63
C PHE A 8 -5.79 10.20 -21.34
N PHE A 9 -6.35 11.41 -21.35
CA PHE A 9 -6.33 12.35 -20.22
C PHE A 9 -7.61 12.36 -19.38
N LYS A 10 -8.61 11.54 -19.72
CA LYS A 10 -9.86 11.42 -18.95
C LYS A 10 -9.83 10.24 -17.98
N ARG A 11 -8.72 10.04 -17.27
CA ARG A 11 -8.64 9.03 -16.22
C ARG A 11 -8.67 9.69 -14.87
N ILE A 12 -9.44 9.12 -13.97
CA ILE A 12 -9.38 9.45 -12.56
C ILE A 12 -8.12 8.78 -12.00
N SER A 13 -7.32 9.55 -11.28
CA SER A 13 -6.07 9.07 -10.67
C SER A 13 -6.34 8.28 -9.39
N GLU A 14 -5.26 7.73 -8.84
CA GLU A 14 -5.17 7.02 -7.58
C GLU A 14 -5.86 5.66 -7.59
N HIS A 15 -5.39 4.79 -6.71
CA HIS A 15 -5.85 3.41 -6.66
C HIS A 15 -6.32 3.00 -5.27
N ASP A 16 -5.60 3.40 -4.22
CA ASP A 16 -5.97 3.12 -2.84
C ASP A 16 -7.12 4.02 -2.39
N PHE A 17 -8.01 3.47 -1.57
CA PHE A 17 -9.14 4.23 -1.02
C PHE A 17 -9.54 3.74 0.36
N ALA A 18 -10.24 4.61 1.08
CA ALA A 18 -11.11 4.27 2.19
C ALA A 18 -12.42 5.05 2.03
N GLY A 19 -13.54 4.43 2.38
CA GLY A 19 -14.84 5.05 2.17
C GLY A 19 -15.97 4.24 2.78
N GLU A 20 -17.20 4.62 2.41
CA GLU A 20 -18.42 3.98 2.83
C GLU A 20 -19.11 3.31 1.63
N VAL A 21 -19.64 2.13 1.86
CA VAL A 21 -20.42 1.41 0.85
C VAL A 21 -21.77 2.12 0.66
N VAL A 22 -22.03 2.60 -0.53
CA VAL A 22 -23.31 3.25 -0.89
C VAL A 22 -24.22 2.34 -1.71
N ASP A 23 -23.67 1.34 -2.38
CA ASP A 23 -24.39 0.31 -3.13
C ASP A 23 -23.54 -0.96 -3.19
N THR A 24 -24.12 -2.12 -2.93
CA THR A 24 -23.42 -3.41 -2.97
C THR A 24 -23.54 -4.12 -4.31
N ASN A 25 -24.44 -3.70 -5.17
CA ASN A 25 -24.79 -4.41 -6.40
C ASN A 25 -25.05 -5.92 -6.18
N GLY A 26 -25.66 -6.27 -5.03
CA GLY A 26 -25.98 -7.66 -4.65
C GLY A 26 -24.82 -8.46 -4.04
N GLU A 27 -23.68 -7.87 -3.77
CA GLU A 27 -22.56 -8.56 -3.07
C GLU A 27 -22.91 -8.80 -1.58
N PRO A 28 -23.06 -10.06 -1.12
CA PRO A 28 -23.59 -10.36 0.20
C PRO A 28 -22.62 -10.10 1.37
N ARG A 29 -21.32 -9.90 1.09
CA ARG A 29 -20.30 -9.65 2.13
C ARG A 29 -20.35 -8.24 2.69
N PHE A 30 -21.04 -7.33 1.99
CA PHE A 30 -21.10 -5.92 2.36
C PHE A 30 -22.57 -5.45 2.42
N LYS A 31 -22.81 -4.42 3.20
CA LYS A 31 -24.08 -3.70 3.26
C LYS A 31 -23.85 -2.20 3.12
N VAL A 32 -24.86 -1.47 2.72
CA VAL A 32 -24.81 0.00 2.67
C VAL A 32 -24.50 0.55 4.07
N GLY A 33 -23.58 1.48 4.15
CA GLY A 33 -23.07 2.06 5.39
C GLY A 33 -21.79 1.41 5.93
N ASP A 34 -21.36 0.26 5.40
CA ASP A 34 -20.12 -0.37 5.84
C ASP A 34 -18.91 0.53 5.54
N GLN A 35 -18.05 0.68 6.54
CA GLN A 35 -16.76 1.36 6.40
C GLN A 35 -15.74 0.39 5.81
N VAL A 36 -15.17 0.74 4.67
CA VAL A 36 -14.31 -0.14 3.90
C VAL A 36 -13.03 0.56 3.44
N PHE A 37 -12.02 -0.23 3.10
CA PHE A 37 -10.84 0.23 2.39
C PHE A 37 -10.36 -0.84 1.40
N GLY A 38 -9.53 -0.44 0.47
CA GLY A 38 -9.03 -1.34 -0.54
C GLY A 38 -8.31 -0.64 -1.67
N ALA A 39 -8.21 -1.32 -2.82
CA ALA A 39 -7.59 -0.76 -3.99
C ALA A 39 -8.34 -1.10 -5.29
N ILE A 40 -8.35 -0.15 -6.22
CA ILE A 40 -8.76 -0.39 -7.60
C ILE A 40 -7.56 -1.03 -8.32
N SER A 41 -7.75 -2.22 -8.89
CA SER A 41 -6.66 -2.88 -9.61
C SER A 41 -6.20 -2.07 -10.83
N LEU A 42 -4.90 -2.12 -11.15
CA LEU A 42 -4.37 -1.45 -12.34
C LEU A 42 -5.11 -1.85 -13.62
N GLY A 43 -5.40 -3.15 -13.78
CA GLY A 43 -6.12 -3.65 -14.95
C GLY A 43 -7.54 -3.11 -15.06
N GLU A 44 -8.22 -2.88 -13.95
CA GLU A 44 -9.55 -2.29 -13.88
C GLU A 44 -9.51 -0.80 -14.19
N SER A 45 -8.58 -0.07 -13.60
CA SER A 45 -8.33 1.33 -13.88
C SER A 45 -7.98 1.57 -15.36
N PHE A 46 -7.14 0.72 -15.95
CA PHE A 46 -6.78 0.83 -17.37
C PHE A 46 -7.97 0.59 -18.31
N ARG A 47 -8.87 -0.34 -17.99
CA ARG A 47 -10.03 -0.66 -18.82
C ARG A 47 -11.16 0.38 -18.70
N SER A 48 -11.43 0.84 -17.49
CA SER A 48 -12.58 1.72 -17.20
C SER A 48 -12.23 3.21 -17.19
N GLY A 49 -10.95 3.56 -17.05
CA GLY A 49 -10.50 4.93 -16.80
C GLY A 49 -10.78 5.41 -15.38
N GLN A 50 -11.25 4.52 -14.50
CA GLN A 50 -11.63 4.83 -13.14
C GLN A 50 -10.43 4.79 -12.19
N GLY A 51 -10.45 5.68 -11.20
CA GLY A 51 -9.51 5.72 -10.09
C GLY A 51 -10.19 6.13 -8.80
N ALA A 52 -9.41 6.15 -7.72
CA ALA A 52 -9.93 6.38 -6.38
C ALA A 52 -10.10 7.88 -6.02
N LEU A 53 -9.51 8.80 -6.79
CA LEU A 53 -9.63 10.24 -6.55
C LEU A 53 -10.99 10.78 -7.08
N ALA A 54 -12.08 10.30 -6.49
CA ALA A 54 -13.45 10.64 -6.87
C ALA A 54 -14.38 10.56 -5.66
N GLN A 55 -15.56 11.20 -5.76
CA GLN A 55 -16.59 11.09 -4.71
C GLN A 55 -17.16 9.67 -4.62
N TYR A 56 -17.28 8.98 -5.75
CA TYR A 56 -17.76 7.60 -5.85
C TYR A 56 -16.86 6.80 -6.77
N ALA A 57 -16.59 5.56 -6.40
CA ALA A 57 -15.83 4.62 -7.21
C ALA A 57 -16.58 3.28 -7.26
N TYR A 58 -16.62 2.67 -8.43
CA TYR A 58 -17.01 1.28 -8.58
C TYR A 58 -15.78 0.39 -8.40
N VAL A 59 -15.86 -0.56 -7.49
CA VAL A 59 -14.70 -1.39 -7.12
C VAL A 59 -15.10 -2.87 -7.04
N SER A 60 -14.16 -3.74 -7.39
CA SER A 60 -14.38 -5.17 -7.23
C SER A 60 -14.42 -5.53 -5.75
N ALA A 61 -15.43 -6.25 -5.31
CA ALA A 61 -15.51 -6.76 -3.94
C ALA A 61 -14.31 -7.65 -3.53
N LYS A 62 -13.56 -8.18 -4.50
CA LYS A 62 -12.33 -8.98 -4.24
C LYS A 62 -11.16 -8.16 -3.70
N THR A 63 -11.18 -6.85 -3.93
CA THR A 63 -10.10 -5.93 -3.54
C THR A 63 -10.52 -4.95 -2.44
N VAL A 64 -11.63 -5.25 -1.76
CA VAL A 64 -12.22 -4.45 -0.68
C VAL A 64 -12.33 -5.29 0.59
N THR A 65 -12.09 -4.67 1.72
CA THR A 65 -12.32 -5.26 3.05
C THR A 65 -12.90 -4.22 4.01
N HIS A 66 -13.51 -4.70 5.10
CA HIS A 66 -13.98 -3.81 6.17
C HIS A 66 -12.79 -3.11 6.82
N ARG A 67 -12.95 -1.82 7.09
CA ARG A 67 -11.96 -1.03 7.82
C ARG A 67 -12.11 -1.31 9.31
N PRO A 68 -11.03 -1.70 10.02
CA PRO A 68 -11.03 -1.78 11.48
C PRO A 68 -11.40 -0.42 12.11
N GLU A 69 -12.14 -0.45 13.21
CA GLU A 69 -12.63 0.78 13.87
C GLU A 69 -11.50 1.64 14.44
N ASP A 70 -10.40 1.01 14.85
CA ASP A 70 -9.20 1.65 15.41
C ASP A 70 -8.26 2.27 14.35
N ILE A 71 -8.54 2.07 13.07
CA ILE A 71 -7.78 2.68 11.96
C ILE A 71 -8.62 3.77 11.32
N SER A 72 -8.10 4.99 11.28
CA SER A 72 -8.78 6.11 10.64
C SER A 72 -8.91 5.90 9.11
N PRO A 73 -9.90 6.53 8.44
CA PRO A 73 -10.01 6.46 6.97
C PRO A 73 -8.74 6.95 6.24
N ILE A 74 -8.07 7.96 6.80
CA ILE A 74 -6.83 8.51 6.22
C ILE A 74 -5.72 7.47 6.26
N GLU A 75 -5.51 6.81 7.39
CA GLU A 75 -4.52 5.73 7.51
C GLU A 75 -4.87 4.56 6.60
N ALA A 76 -6.13 4.11 6.62
CA ALA A 76 -6.58 2.98 5.82
C ALA A 76 -6.41 3.21 4.30
N SER A 77 -6.60 4.45 3.82
CA SER A 77 -6.46 4.79 2.40
C SER A 77 -5.02 4.70 1.88
N GLY A 78 -4.03 4.55 2.73
CA GLY A 78 -2.62 4.39 2.34
C GLY A 78 -2.08 2.97 2.50
N ILE A 79 -2.92 1.96 2.78
CA ILE A 79 -2.47 0.62 3.16
C ILE A 79 -2.46 -0.35 1.98
N ALA A 80 -3.53 -0.40 1.19
CA ALA A 80 -3.85 -1.59 0.40
C ALA A 80 -2.73 -2.00 -0.58
N ILE A 81 -2.28 -1.13 -1.45
CA ILE A 81 -1.27 -1.48 -2.47
C ILE A 81 0.10 -1.72 -1.83
N VAL A 82 0.55 -0.80 -0.98
CA VAL A 82 1.92 -0.84 -0.47
C VAL A 82 2.12 -1.97 0.55
N ALA A 83 1.15 -2.22 1.43
CA ALA A 83 1.21 -3.33 2.36
C ALA A 83 1.13 -4.68 1.64
N MET A 84 0.23 -4.83 0.66
CA MET A 84 0.15 -6.05 -0.14
C MET A 84 1.40 -6.30 -0.97
N THR A 85 2.03 -5.25 -1.48
CA THR A 85 3.32 -5.35 -2.19
C THR A 85 4.40 -5.86 -1.24
N ALA A 86 4.54 -5.27 -0.06
CA ALA A 86 5.48 -5.71 0.95
C ALA A 86 5.21 -7.16 1.40
N TYR A 87 3.95 -7.50 1.68
CA TYR A 87 3.52 -8.84 2.06
C TYR A 87 3.88 -9.88 0.99
N THR A 88 3.54 -9.60 -0.26
CA THR A 88 3.85 -10.49 -1.38
C THR A 88 5.35 -10.69 -1.53
N ALA A 89 6.13 -9.61 -1.47
CA ALA A 89 7.58 -9.69 -1.60
C ALA A 89 8.22 -10.53 -0.47
N LEU A 90 7.80 -10.32 0.76
CA LEU A 90 8.39 -10.99 1.92
C LEU A 90 7.93 -12.44 2.06
N TYR A 91 6.62 -12.67 2.01
CA TYR A 91 6.04 -13.96 2.39
C TYR A 91 5.75 -14.87 1.20
N GLN A 92 5.20 -14.34 0.10
CA GLN A 92 4.83 -15.18 -1.04
C GLN A 92 6.02 -15.50 -1.94
N VAL A 93 6.89 -14.50 -2.20
CA VAL A 93 8.05 -14.64 -3.08
C VAL A 93 9.30 -14.97 -2.26
N GLY A 94 9.62 -14.13 -1.29
CA GLY A 94 10.85 -14.25 -0.47
C GLY A 94 10.83 -15.37 0.54
N LYS A 95 9.64 -15.91 0.88
CA LYS A 95 9.46 -17.00 1.87
C LYS A 95 10.17 -16.69 3.19
N LEU A 96 10.08 -15.43 3.64
CA LEU A 96 10.73 -14.97 4.87
C LEU A 96 10.22 -15.76 6.08
N GLU A 97 11.13 -16.25 6.88
CA GLU A 97 10.86 -17.04 8.07
C GLU A 97 11.32 -16.33 9.36
N ALA A 98 10.72 -16.67 10.48
CA ALA A 98 11.06 -16.10 11.78
C ALA A 98 12.56 -16.27 12.11
N GLY A 99 13.16 -15.23 12.69
CA GLY A 99 14.56 -15.24 13.10
C GLY A 99 15.58 -15.00 11.96
N GLN A 100 15.15 -14.95 10.73
CA GLN A 100 16.04 -14.65 9.62
C GLN A 100 16.52 -13.20 9.64
N ARG A 101 17.55 -12.90 8.83
CA ARG A 101 18.09 -11.56 8.61
C ARG A 101 17.66 -11.08 7.24
N ILE A 102 17.14 -9.87 7.18
CA ILE A 102 16.69 -9.25 5.94
C ILE A 102 17.31 -7.86 5.76
N PHE A 103 17.69 -7.53 4.53
CA PHE A 103 18.07 -6.18 4.14
C PHE A 103 16.99 -5.57 3.26
N ILE A 104 16.47 -4.41 3.67
CA ILE A 104 15.42 -3.66 2.95
C ILE A 104 16.05 -2.41 2.36
N ASN A 105 16.24 -2.42 1.04
CA ASN A 105 16.72 -1.24 0.34
C ASN A 105 15.60 -0.20 0.20
N GLY A 106 15.87 1.04 0.64
CA GLY A 106 14.86 2.10 0.66
C GLY A 106 13.84 1.95 1.78
N GLY A 107 14.31 1.77 3.02
CA GLY A 107 13.47 1.58 4.20
C GLY A 107 12.44 2.68 4.46
N THR A 108 12.64 3.89 3.94
CA THR A 108 11.71 5.03 4.07
C THR A 108 10.70 5.15 2.93
N THR A 109 10.74 4.27 1.95
CA THR A 109 9.66 4.19 0.95
C THR A 109 8.40 3.61 1.58
N SER A 110 7.22 3.92 1.03
CA SER A 110 5.97 3.40 1.56
C SER A 110 5.98 1.86 1.66
N VAL A 111 6.47 1.14 0.65
CA VAL A 111 6.63 -0.32 0.69
C VAL A 111 7.67 -0.74 1.74
N GLY A 112 8.80 0.00 1.85
CA GLY A 112 9.86 -0.28 2.82
C GLY A 112 9.39 -0.20 4.26
N ILE A 113 8.57 0.80 4.59
CA ILE A 113 7.97 0.98 5.92
C ILE A 113 7.13 -0.24 6.32
N TYR A 114 6.26 -0.73 5.44
CA TYR A 114 5.46 -1.94 5.70
C TYR A 114 6.34 -3.20 5.75
N ALA A 115 7.33 -3.31 4.86
CA ALA A 115 8.25 -4.44 4.87
C ALA A 115 9.03 -4.54 6.19
N ILE A 116 9.48 -3.42 6.75
CA ILE A 116 10.14 -3.38 8.06
C ILE A 116 9.20 -3.88 9.14
N GLN A 117 7.99 -3.34 9.22
CA GLN A 117 7.01 -3.71 10.23
C GLN A 117 6.63 -5.20 10.15
N PHE A 118 6.38 -5.73 8.96
CA PHE A 118 6.09 -7.16 8.76
C PHE A 118 7.26 -8.04 9.16
N ALA A 119 8.48 -7.70 8.77
CA ALA A 119 9.66 -8.48 9.14
C ALA A 119 9.92 -8.44 10.66
N LYS A 120 9.72 -7.28 11.31
CA LYS A 120 9.85 -7.16 12.77
C LYS A 120 8.75 -7.93 13.50
N ALA A 121 7.50 -7.88 13.03
CA ALA A 121 6.40 -8.68 13.60
C ALA A 121 6.65 -10.19 13.51
N LEU A 122 7.37 -10.63 12.47
CA LEU A 122 7.81 -12.02 12.32
C LEU A 122 9.04 -12.39 13.18
N GLY A 123 9.63 -11.42 13.89
CA GLY A 123 10.83 -11.63 14.71
C GLY A 123 12.14 -11.70 13.94
N CYS A 124 12.18 -11.12 12.74
CA CYS A 124 13.40 -11.03 11.93
C CYS A 124 14.36 -9.94 12.44
N LYS A 125 15.65 -10.10 12.10
CA LYS A 125 16.63 -9.04 12.23
C LYS A 125 16.64 -8.19 10.96
N VAL A 126 16.32 -6.90 11.10
CA VAL A 126 16.07 -6.01 9.95
C VAL A 126 17.19 -5.00 9.80
N TYR A 127 17.78 -4.98 8.61
CA TYR A 127 18.71 -3.96 8.13
C TYR A 127 18.00 -3.15 7.05
N ALA A 128 18.18 -1.83 7.05
CA ALA A 128 17.55 -1.00 6.02
C ALA A 128 18.47 0.12 5.54
N SER A 129 18.34 0.51 4.27
CA SER A 129 19.03 1.69 3.76
C SER A 129 18.12 2.92 3.80
N ALA A 130 18.71 4.07 4.12
CA ALA A 130 18.06 5.38 4.04
C ALA A 130 19.08 6.53 3.93
N SER A 131 18.60 7.75 3.68
CA SER A 131 19.37 8.96 3.88
C SER A 131 19.56 9.24 5.39
N GLY A 132 20.68 9.87 5.78
CA GLY A 132 21.02 10.07 7.20
C GLY A 132 19.95 10.77 8.04
N LYS A 133 19.20 11.71 7.44
CA LYS A 133 18.09 12.42 8.12
C LYS A 133 16.94 11.52 8.55
N ASN A 134 16.85 10.30 8.04
CA ASN A 134 15.77 9.36 8.30
C ASN A 134 16.21 8.21 9.24
N GLU A 135 17.40 8.24 9.79
CA GLU A 135 17.91 7.16 10.62
C GLU A 135 17.06 6.94 11.88
N GLU A 136 16.71 8.01 12.60
CA GLU A 136 15.89 7.93 13.81
C GLU A 136 14.49 7.39 13.51
N PHE A 137 13.90 7.80 12.39
CA PHE A 137 12.61 7.28 11.95
C PHE A 137 12.66 5.77 11.70
N LEU A 138 13.69 5.26 11.01
CA LEU A 138 13.82 3.83 10.79
C LEU A 138 14.07 3.05 12.09
N LYS A 139 14.84 3.62 13.02
CA LYS A 139 15.03 3.03 14.35
C LYS A 139 13.72 2.96 15.14
N SER A 140 12.85 3.97 15.02
CA SER A 140 11.52 3.93 15.66
C SER A 140 10.60 2.84 15.11
N LEU A 141 10.82 2.40 13.86
CA LEU A 141 10.15 1.23 13.27
C LEU A 141 10.75 -0.12 13.70
N GLY A 142 11.83 -0.09 14.50
CA GLY A 142 12.49 -1.30 15.01
C GLY A 142 13.59 -1.85 14.11
N VAL A 143 14.12 -1.05 13.17
CA VAL A 143 15.28 -1.45 12.35
C VAL A 143 16.49 -1.63 13.25
N ASP A 144 17.17 -2.78 13.15
CA ASP A 144 18.33 -3.13 13.97
C ASP A 144 19.60 -2.40 13.54
N GLU A 145 19.77 -2.16 12.23
CA GLU A 145 20.90 -1.41 11.70
C GLU A 145 20.49 -0.62 10.45
N VAL A 146 20.80 0.67 10.43
CA VAL A 146 20.54 1.55 9.28
C VAL A 146 21.83 1.75 8.48
N ARG A 147 21.78 1.46 7.18
CA ARG A 147 22.82 1.76 6.20
C ARG A 147 22.54 3.09 5.54
N ILE A 148 23.36 4.07 5.87
CA ILE A 148 23.20 5.41 5.28
C ILE A 148 23.85 5.43 3.90
N HIS A 149 23.05 5.72 2.86
CA HIS A 149 23.58 6.07 1.55
C HIS A 149 23.73 7.59 1.47
N GLN A 150 24.91 8.03 1.08
CA GLN A 150 25.12 9.42 0.71
C GLN A 150 24.45 9.64 -0.64
N THR A 151 23.47 10.53 -0.70
CA THR A 151 23.06 11.13 -1.97
C THR A 151 24.29 11.88 -2.50
N GLN A 152 24.88 11.41 -3.58
CA GLN A 152 25.85 12.24 -4.29
C GLN A 152 25.14 13.53 -4.75
N PRO A 153 25.78 14.68 -4.59
CA PRO A 153 25.22 15.96 -4.99
C PRO A 153 24.91 16.02 -6.49
#